data_e5d1f76979a393c476336f0003cbf40c
#
_entry.id   e5d1f76979a393c476336f0003cbf40c
#
_cell.length_a   1.000
_cell.length_b   1.000
_cell.length_c   1.000
_cell.angle_alpha   90.00
_cell.angle_beta   90.00
_cell.angle_gamma   90.00
#
_symmetry.space_group_name_H-M   'P 1'
#
loop_
_entity.id
_entity.type
_entity.pdbx_description
1 polymer ?
#
loop_
_entity_poly.entity_id
_entity_poly.type
_entity_poly.pdbx_seq_one_letter_code
_entity_poly.pdbx_strand_id
1 'polypeptide(L)'
;KDAERRYMRIDIPEGANKVIEGLEAAGYEAYIVGGCVRDSILGREPGDWDITTSARPEQVKEIFRRTVDTGIEHGTVTVMMGKEGYEVTTYRIDGEYSDHRRPDQVEFTASLEEDLKRRDFTINAMAYSHSKGIIDMFGGVQDLNDKVIRAVGVARDRFDEDALRILRAIRFAGQLGFDIERDTRKAMIIQAQYLKDISAERIRVELTKLLVSDHPDKLLEAYVTGITAYILPEFDKMMEQPQNNQYHRYNVGVHSIEAVKNIRADVTMRWAALLHDIGKPSTHTVDENGTDHFYDHQIAGVPLAEAVLRRLKFDNNTIKDVCKLVRWHDFGMGCVPKKNTIRKLLGEVGKDFFPY
;
A
#
# COMPACT_ATOMS: atom_id res chain seq x y z
N LYS A 1 2.61 11.65 -27.26
CA LYS A 1 2.96 11.40 -25.82
C LYS A 1 3.51 9.98 -25.61
N ASP A 2 2.91 8.93 -26.20
CA ASP A 2 3.38 7.53 -26.03
C ASP A 2 4.74 7.29 -26.72
N ALA A 3 4.95 7.87 -27.88
CA ALA A 3 6.24 7.82 -28.57
C ALA A 3 7.34 8.57 -27.80
N GLU A 4 7.01 9.73 -27.22
CA GLU A 4 7.95 10.52 -26.43
C GLU A 4 8.38 9.81 -25.14
N ARG A 5 7.46 9.10 -24.46
CA ARG A 5 7.79 8.34 -23.24
C ARG A 5 8.66 7.11 -23.52
N ARG A 6 8.51 6.45 -24.65
CA ARG A 6 9.37 5.31 -25.05
C ARG A 6 10.84 5.69 -25.24
N TYR A 7 11.11 6.94 -25.64
CA TYR A 7 12.47 7.47 -25.81
C TYR A 7 12.94 8.31 -24.62
N MET A 8 12.18 8.32 -23.53
CA MET A 8 12.55 9.03 -22.31
C MET A 8 13.83 8.43 -21.73
N ARG A 9 14.80 9.28 -21.43
CA ARG A 9 15.98 8.89 -20.67
C ARG A 9 15.65 8.94 -19.18
N ILE A 10 15.76 7.81 -18.51
CA ILE A 10 15.62 7.73 -17.05
C ILE A 10 16.98 8.01 -16.44
N ASP A 11 17.02 8.89 -15.44
CA ASP A 11 18.23 9.22 -14.70
C ASP A 11 18.45 8.18 -13.60
N ILE A 12 19.26 7.16 -13.92
CA ILE A 12 19.58 6.05 -13.03
C ILE A 12 20.71 6.49 -12.09
N PRO A 13 20.62 6.26 -10.76
CA PRO A 13 21.72 6.51 -9.85
C PRO A 13 23.02 5.82 -10.27
N GLU A 14 24.14 6.49 -10.08
CA GLU A 14 25.47 5.99 -10.50
C GLU A 14 25.75 4.57 -10.00
N GLY A 15 25.36 4.26 -8.74
CA GLY A 15 25.54 2.91 -8.17
C GLY A 15 24.73 1.85 -8.90
N ALA A 16 23.43 2.12 -9.18
CA ALA A 16 22.58 1.21 -9.93
C ALA A 16 23.09 1.01 -11.37
N ASN A 17 23.52 2.11 -12.01
CA ASN A 17 24.07 2.04 -13.37
C ASN A 17 25.36 1.18 -13.42
N LYS A 18 26.26 1.31 -12.45
CA LYS A 18 27.46 0.47 -12.33
C LYS A 18 27.12 -1.02 -12.16
N VAL A 19 26.04 -1.33 -11.46
CA VAL A 19 25.58 -2.72 -11.32
C VAL A 19 25.10 -3.26 -12.67
N ILE A 20 24.29 -2.49 -13.40
CA ILE A 20 23.82 -2.86 -14.74
C ILE A 20 25.00 -3.05 -15.70
N GLU A 21 25.91 -2.09 -15.78
CA GLU A 21 27.10 -2.15 -16.63
C GLU A 21 28.01 -3.35 -16.30
N GLY A 22 28.18 -3.67 -15.01
CA GLY A 22 28.94 -4.84 -14.58
C GLY A 22 28.35 -6.16 -15.02
N LEU A 23 27.02 -6.29 -14.94
CA LEU A 23 26.29 -7.47 -15.44
C LEU A 23 26.35 -7.57 -16.97
N GLU A 24 26.13 -6.48 -17.68
CA GLU A 24 26.22 -6.44 -19.15
C GLU A 24 27.64 -6.75 -19.64
N ALA A 25 28.66 -6.22 -18.99
CA ALA A 25 30.08 -6.52 -19.32
C ALA A 25 30.44 -8.00 -19.12
N ALA A 26 29.76 -8.68 -18.19
CA ALA A 26 29.90 -10.13 -17.98
C ALA A 26 29.03 -10.97 -18.95
N GLY A 27 28.29 -10.33 -19.87
CA GLY A 27 27.49 -11.00 -20.89
C GLY A 27 26.07 -11.31 -20.48
N TYR A 28 25.57 -10.73 -19.40
CA TYR A 28 24.20 -10.91 -18.94
C TYR A 28 23.32 -9.71 -19.28
N GLU A 29 22.01 -9.94 -19.42
CA GLU A 29 21.04 -8.86 -19.49
C GLU A 29 20.81 -8.27 -18.10
N ALA A 30 20.64 -6.96 -18.02
CA ALA A 30 20.29 -6.27 -16.77
C ALA A 30 19.47 -5.00 -17.04
N TYR A 31 18.45 -4.79 -16.22
CA TYR A 31 17.52 -3.67 -16.33
C TYR A 31 17.10 -3.19 -14.96
N ILE A 32 16.87 -1.88 -14.79
CA ILE A 32 16.00 -1.42 -13.72
C ILE A 32 14.54 -1.84 -14.06
N VAL A 33 13.72 -2.13 -13.03
CA VAL A 33 12.41 -2.74 -13.25
C VAL A 33 11.38 -2.33 -12.20
N GLY A 34 10.13 -2.28 -12.58
CA GLY A 34 9.02 -2.13 -11.63
C GLY A 34 8.77 -0.68 -11.21
N GLY A 35 8.70 -0.47 -9.89
CA GLY A 35 8.32 0.81 -9.29
C GLY A 35 9.20 1.99 -9.70
N CYS A 36 10.52 1.79 -9.81
CA CYS A 36 11.44 2.86 -10.21
C CYS A 36 11.22 3.31 -11.65
N VAL A 37 10.92 2.39 -12.57
CA VAL A 37 10.59 2.73 -13.97
C VAL A 37 9.29 3.52 -14.03
N ARG A 38 8.24 3.04 -13.36
CA ARG A 38 6.95 3.73 -13.26
C ARG A 38 7.11 5.15 -12.71
N ASP A 39 7.77 5.29 -11.58
CA ASP A 39 7.89 6.57 -10.88
C ASP A 39 8.72 7.57 -11.70
N SER A 40 9.80 7.10 -12.34
CA SER A 40 10.59 7.92 -13.26
C SER A 40 9.74 8.42 -14.46
N ILE A 41 8.91 7.56 -15.05
CA ILE A 41 8.01 7.97 -16.16
C ILE A 41 6.98 9.02 -15.68
N LEU A 42 6.53 8.93 -14.44
CA LEU A 42 5.60 9.88 -13.84
C LEU A 42 6.28 11.17 -13.33
N GLY A 43 7.62 11.26 -13.43
CA GLY A 43 8.37 12.40 -12.88
C GLY A 43 8.40 12.42 -11.35
N ARG A 44 8.22 11.27 -10.71
CA ARG A 44 8.34 11.06 -9.26
C ARG A 44 9.73 10.52 -8.96
N GLU A 45 10.27 10.86 -7.79
CA GLU A 45 11.53 10.31 -7.33
C GLU A 45 11.31 8.88 -6.82
N PRO A 46 11.98 7.86 -7.40
CA PRO A 46 11.88 6.49 -6.93
C PRO A 46 12.48 6.32 -5.53
N GLY A 47 11.80 5.57 -4.65
CA GLY A 47 12.32 5.24 -3.33
C GLY A 47 13.39 4.16 -3.39
N ASP A 48 13.20 3.14 -4.22
CA ASP A 48 14.08 1.99 -4.38
C ASP A 48 14.36 1.74 -5.88
N TRP A 49 15.53 1.20 -6.17
CA TRP A 49 15.98 0.89 -7.54
C TRP A 49 16.24 -0.60 -7.69
N ASP A 50 15.19 -1.33 -8.07
CA ASP A 50 15.26 -2.77 -8.29
C ASP A 50 15.88 -3.06 -9.66
N ILE A 51 16.77 -4.06 -9.68
CA ILE A 51 17.44 -4.54 -10.90
C ILE A 51 17.01 -5.99 -11.15
N THR A 52 16.67 -6.31 -12.39
CA THR A 52 16.42 -7.68 -12.84
C THR A 52 17.46 -8.08 -13.89
N THR A 53 17.86 -9.36 -13.87
CA THR A 53 18.98 -9.85 -14.71
C THR A 53 18.77 -11.29 -15.14
N SER A 54 19.40 -11.67 -16.24
CA SER A 54 19.54 -13.08 -16.67
C SER A 54 20.61 -13.84 -15.88
N ALA A 55 21.49 -13.14 -15.14
CA ALA A 55 22.49 -13.76 -14.28
C ALA A 55 21.84 -14.45 -13.08
N ARG A 56 22.31 -15.66 -12.74
CA ARG A 56 21.90 -16.37 -11.53
C ARG A 56 22.53 -15.74 -10.28
N PRO A 57 21.98 -15.97 -9.08
CA PRO A 57 22.51 -15.38 -7.85
C PRO A 57 24.01 -15.63 -7.66
N GLU A 58 24.50 -16.83 -7.94
CA GLU A 58 25.93 -17.20 -7.83
C GLU A 58 26.78 -16.37 -8.79
N GLN A 59 26.30 -16.18 -10.03
CA GLN A 59 26.99 -15.39 -11.04
C GLN A 59 27.04 -13.90 -10.67
N VAL A 60 25.96 -13.37 -10.08
CA VAL A 60 25.96 -11.99 -9.53
C VAL A 60 27.03 -11.86 -8.43
N LYS A 61 27.16 -12.86 -7.54
CA LYS A 61 28.15 -12.87 -6.45
C LYS A 61 29.59 -13.01 -6.97
N GLU A 62 29.80 -13.67 -8.11
CA GLU A 62 31.12 -13.75 -8.77
C GLU A 62 31.55 -12.41 -9.38
N ILE A 63 30.61 -11.64 -9.93
CA ILE A 63 30.87 -10.36 -10.59
C ILE A 63 31.15 -9.26 -9.55
N PHE A 64 30.41 -9.24 -8.43
CA PHE A 64 30.48 -8.16 -7.46
C PHE A 64 31.13 -8.61 -6.14
N ARG A 65 32.14 -7.86 -5.72
CA ARG A 65 32.92 -8.18 -4.52
C ARG A 65 32.14 -8.10 -3.20
N ARG A 66 31.13 -7.23 -3.12
CA ARG A 66 30.34 -6.99 -1.91
C ARG A 66 28.87 -7.26 -2.18
N THR A 67 28.40 -8.38 -1.70
CA THR A 67 27.00 -8.80 -1.83
C THR A 67 26.45 -9.27 -0.48
N VAL A 68 25.14 -9.17 -0.32
CA VAL A 68 24.39 -9.66 0.84
C VAL A 68 23.26 -10.55 0.33
N ASP A 69 23.13 -11.73 0.93
CA ASP A 69 22.08 -12.69 0.59
C ASP A 69 20.76 -12.27 1.26
N THR A 70 19.98 -11.42 0.59
CA THR A 70 18.72 -10.87 1.13
C THR A 70 17.49 -11.69 0.76
N GLY A 71 17.60 -12.59 -0.20
CA GLY A 71 16.50 -13.41 -0.67
C GLY A 71 16.96 -14.44 -1.71
N ILE A 72 18.06 -15.12 -1.46
CA ILE A 72 18.71 -16.04 -2.41
C ILE A 72 17.76 -17.18 -2.82
N GLU A 73 16.88 -17.64 -1.91
CA GLU A 73 15.85 -18.65 -2.17
C GLU A 73 14.85 -18.20 -3.25
N HIS A 74 14.72 -16.88 -3.41
CA HIS A 74 13.83 -16.26 -4.41
C HIS A 74 14.61 -15.62 -5.57
N GLY A 75 15.93 -15.87 -5.64
CA GLY A 75 16.78 -15.35 -6.70
C GLY A 75 17.27 -13.91 -6.50
N THR A 76 17.15 -13.35 -5.29
CA THR A 76 17.54 -11.96 -5.01
C THR A 76 18.84 -11.90 -4.20
N VAL A 77 19.76 -11.06 -4.67
CA VAL A 77 21.03 -10.71 -4.01
C VAL A 77 21.13 -9.18 -3.96
N THR A 78 21.48 -8.62 -2.82
CA THR A 78 21.79 -7.20 -2.72
C THR A 78 23.25 -6.95 -3.05
N VAL A 79 23.52 -6.13 -4.06
CA VAL A 79 24.85 -5.67 -4.44
C VAL A 79 25.14 -4.35 -3.76
N MET A 80 26.23 -4.27 -3.00
CA MET A 80 26.63 -3.08 -2.25
C MET A 80 27.57 -2.19 -3.08
N MET A 81 27.10 -0.97 -3.39
CA MET A 81 27.90 0.09 -4.01
C MET A 81 28.17 1.21 -2.99
N GLY A 82 29.34 1.16 -2.37
CA GLY A 82 29.66 2.04 -1.24
C GLY A 82 28.81 1.71 -0.02
N LYS A 83 27.93 2.64 0.37
CA LYS A 83 26.95 2.47 1.47
C LYS A 83 25.54 2.08 0.98
N GLU A 84 25.28 2.17 -0.31
CA GLU A 84 24.00 1.87 -0.91
C GLU A 84 23.93 0.41 -1.35
N GLY A 85 22.77 -0.21 -1.15
CA GLY A 85 22.47 -1.57 -1.59
C GLY A 85 21.42 -1.56 -2.71
N TYR A 86 21.67 -2.34 -3.77
CA TYR A 86 20.76 -2.51 -4.88
C TYR A 86 20.32 -3.96 -4.95
N GLU A 87 19.00 -4.19 -4.90
CA GLU A 87 18.44 -5.54 -5.06
C GLU A 87 18.53 -5.98 -6.51
N VAL A 88 19.22 -7.09 -6.73
CA VAL A 88 19.38 -7.73 -8.04
C VAL A 88 18.68 -9.07 -8.02
N THR A 89 17.62 -9.20 -8.81
CA THR A 89 16.81 -10.41 -8.88
C THR A 89 17.01 -11.10 -10.23
N THR A 90 17.31 -12.38 -10.19
CA THR A 90 17.38 -13.23 -11.40
C THR A 90 15.99 -13.38 -12.01
N TYR A 91 15.91 -13.36 -13.35
CA TYR A 91 14.66 -13.66 -14.07
C TYR A 91 14.09 -15.01 -13.61
N ARG A 92 12.83 -15.04 -13.30
CA ARG A 92 12.19 -16.24 -12.80
C ARG A 92 10.76 -16.40 -13.30
N ILE A 93 10.34 -17.65 -13.31
CA ILE A 93 8.95 -18.05 -13.44
C ILE A 93 8.54 -18.54 -12.05
N ASP A 94 7.44 -18.00 -11.53
CA ASP A 94 6.87 -18.49 -10.30
C ASP A 94 6.12 -19.78 -10.59
N GLY A 95 6.38 -20.84 -9.80
CA GLY A 95 5.70 -22.13 -9.90
C GLY A 95 4.27 -22.08 -9.36
N GLU A 96 3.69 -23.23 -9.06
CA GLU A 96 2.36 -23.32 -8.48
C GLU A 96 2.31 -22.64 -7.10
N TYR A 97 1.14 -22.10 -6.75
CA TYR A 97 0.86 -21.45 -5.49
C TYR A 97 -0.19 -22.28 -4.73
N SER A 98 0.22 -22.98 -3.68
CA SER A 98 -0.70 -23.81 -2.88
C SER A 98 -1.45 -23.02 -1.82
N ASP A 99 -0.92 -21.86 -1.40
CA ASP A 99 -1.42 -21.08 -0.27
C ASP A 99 -1.87 -19.64 -0.63
N HIS A 100 -2.01 -19.30 -1.91
CA HIS A 100 -2.32 -17.95 -2.42
C HIS A 100 -1.37 -16.86 -1.91
N ARG A 101 -0.12 -17.23 -1.60
CA ARG A 101 0.84 -16.32 -0.96
C ARG A 101 2.20 -16.31 -1.61
N ARG A 102 2.78 -17.48 -1.83
CA ARG A 102 4.14 -17.64 -2.38
C ARG A 102 4.17 -18.79 -3.36
N PRO A 103 4.99 -18.72 -4.41
CA PRO A 103 5.20 -19.89 -5.25
C PRO A 103 5.90 -20.98 -4.42
N ASP A 104 5.43 -22.22 -4.57
CA ASP A 104 6.02 -23.37 -3.90
C ASP A 104 7.46 -23.62 -4.38
N GLN A 105 7.74 -23.25 -5.63
CA GLN A 105 9.05 -23.31 -6.25
C GLN A 105 9.26 -22.12 -7.16
N VAL A 106 10.50 -21.67 -7.28
CA VAL A 106 10.94 -20.64 -8.22
C VAL A 106 11.85 -21.29 -9.24
N GLU A 107 11.53 -21.14 -10.52
CA GLU A 107 12.36 -21.60 -11.63
C GLU A 107 13.03 -20.39 -12.31
N PHE A 108 14.36 -20.44 -12.45
CA PHE A 108 15.07 -19.39 -13.16
C PHE A 108 14.90 -19.53 -14.67
N THR A 109 14.69 -18.41 -15.34
CA THR A 109 14.54 -18.33 -16.78
C THR A 109 15.56 -17.35 -17.37
N ALA A 110 15.81 -17.46 -18.67
CA ALA A 110 16.58 -16.47 -19.40
C ALA A 110 15.70 -15.38 -20.06
N SER A 111 14.38 -15.48 -19.88
CA SER A 111 13.41 -14.61 -20.54
C SER A 111 12.96 -13.45 -19.64
N LEU A 112 13.27 -12.22 -20.03
CA LEU A 112 12.74 -11.01 -19.41
C LEU A 112 11.21 -10.98 -19.47
N GLU A 113 10.61 -11.44 -20.58
CA GLU A 113 9.16 -11.47 -20.74
C GLU A 113 8.48 -12.30 -19.64
N GLU A 114 9.00 -13.48 -19.34
CA GLU A 114 8.47 -14.34 -18.28
C GLU A 114 8.62 -13.67 -16.89
N ASP A 115 9.75 -12.99 -16.64
CA ASP A 115 9.95 -12.26 -15.39
C ASP A 115 8.95 -11.07 -15.24
N LEU A 116 8.66 -10.36 -16.31
CA LEU A 116 7.69 -9.27 -16.30
C LEU A 116 6.25 -9.79 -16.20
N LYS A 117 5.93 -10.92 -16.84
CA LYS A 117 4.59 -11.52 -16.88
C LYS A 117 4.07 -11.95 -15.52
N ARG A 118 4.94 -12.41 -14.61
CA ARG A 118 4.55 -12.82 -13.24
C ARG A 118 4.25 -11.65 -12.31
N ARG A 119 4.52 -10.41 -12.72
CA ARG A 119 4.30 -9.21 -11.89
C ARG A 119 2.81 -8.91 -11.72
N ASP A 120 2.50 -8.09 -10.72
CA ASP A 120 1.12 -7.77 -10.34
C ASP A 120 0.37 -6.92 -11.38
N PHE A 121 0.91 -5.74 -11.71
CA PHE A 121 0.24 -4.76 -12.56
C PHE A 121 1.12 -4.31 -13.72
N THR A 122 0.48 -3.96 -14.84
CA THR A 122 1.15 -3.51 -16.06
C THR A 122 2.11 -2.35 -15.82
N ILE A 123 1.70 -1.40 -14.98
CA ILE A 123 2.51 -0.23 -14.61
C ILE A 123 3.78 -0.56 -13.81
N ASN A 124 3.87 -1.78 -13.26
CA ASN A 124 5.04 -2.32 -12.56
C ASN A 124 5.76 -3.41 -13.36
N ALA A 125 5.27 -3.72 -14.57
CA ALA A 125 5.83 -4.75 -15.46
C ALA A 125 6.57 -4.12 -16.64
N MET A 126 7.34 -3.09 -16.37
CA MET A 126 8.20 -2.39 -17.31
C MET A 126 9.65 -2.45 -16.86
N ALA A 127 10.57 -2.57 -17.81
CA ALA A 127 12.00 -2.57 -17.56
C ALA A 127 12.67 -1.44 -18.38
N TYR A 128 13.87 -1.03 -17.96
CA TYR A 128 14.62 0.00 -18.65
C TYR A 128 16.13 -0.21 -18.53
N SER A 129 16.85 0.04 -19.60
CA SER A 129 18.29 0.28 -19.60
C SER A 129 18.64 1.41 -20.57
N HIS A 130 19.81 2.04 -20.37
CA HIS A 130 20.23 3.11 -21.28
C HIS A 130 20.43 2.63 -22.72
N SER A 131 20.81 1.36 -22.91
CA SER A 131 21.06 0.76 -24.23
C SER A 131 19.78 0.43 -24.99
N LYS A 132 18.70 0.07 -24.29
CA LYS A 132 17.45 -0.43 -24.92
C LYS A 132 16.23 0.48 -24.70
N GLY A 133 16.33 1.50 -23.83
CA GLY A 133 15.19 2.33 -23.46
C GLY A 133 14.17 1.58 -22.61
N ILE A 134 12.91 2.05 -22.65
CA ILE A 134 11.81 1.42 -21.94
C ILE A 134 11.33 0.18 -22.69
N ILE A 135 11.31 -0.95 -21.98
CA ILE A 135 10.74 -2.22 -22.45
C ILE A 135 9.38 -2.39 -21.77
N ASP A 136 8.33 -2.31 -22.56
CA ASP A 136 6.94 -2.42 -22.12
C ASP A 136 6.20 -3.45 -22.99
N MET A 137 6.06 -4.66 -22.47
CA MET A 137 5.45 -5.79 -23.19
C MET A 137 3.96 -5.93 -22.87
N PHE A 138 3.48 -5.28 -21.78
CA PHE A 138 2.13 -5.47 -21.25
C PHE A 138 1.28 -4.20 -21.25
N GLY A 139 1.77 -3.11 -21.89
CA GLY A 139 1.01 -1.86 -22.04
C GLY A 139 1.03 -0.96 -20.79
N GLY A 140 2.06 -1.07 -19.95
CA GLY A 140 2.21 -0.26 -18.74
C GLY A 140 2.29 1.23 -19.03
N VAL A 141 2.97 1.65 -20.10
CA VAL A 141 3.06 3.07 -20.50
C VAL A 141 1.68 3.62 -20.87
N GLN A 142 0.85 2.84 -21.57
CA GLN A 142 -0.51 3.25 -21.90
C GLN A 142 -1.37 3.37 -20.62
N ASP A 143 -1.32 2.38 -19.74
CA ASP A 143 -2.06 2.40 -18.48
C ASP A 143 -1.62 3.56 -17.55
N LEU A 144 -0.35 3.97 -17.57
CA LEU A 144 0.10 5.19 -16.90
C LEU A 144 -0.51 6.46 -17.50
N ASN A 145 -0.64 6.53 -18.84
CA ASN A 145 -1.28 7.66 -19.51
C ASN A 145 -2.77 7.73 -19.20
N ASP A 146 -3.43 6.58 -19.18
CA ASP A 146 -4.87 6.45 -18.90
C ASP A 146 -5.19 6.51 -17.41
N LYS A 147 -4.15 6.54 -16.56
CA LYS A 147 -4.26 6.52 -15.09
C LYS A 147 -5.05 5.32 -14.56
N VAL A 148 -4.68 4.14 -15.00
CA VAL A 148 -5.39 2.89 -14.73
C VAL A 148 -4.47 1.87 -14.05
N ILE A 149 -4.97 1.17 -13.04
CA ILE A 149 -4.37 -0.01 -12.43
C ILE A 149 -4.97 -1.24 -13.08
N ARG A 150 -4.15 -1.93 -13.89
CA ARG A 150 -4.52 -3.17 -14.59
C ARG A 150 -3.60 -4.30 -14.22
N ALA A 151 -4.16 -5.48 -13.90
CA ALA A 151 -3.37 -6.69 -13.68
C ALA A 151 -2.67 -7.14 -14.96
N VAL A 152 -1.47 -7.71 -14.83
CA VAL A 152 -0.76 -8.31 -15.97
C VAL A 152 -1.48 -9.59 -16.39
N GLY A 153 -1.82 -9.69 -17.68
CA GLY A 153 -2.52 -10.86 -18.22
C GLY A 153 -3.93 -11.01 -17.68
N VAL A 154 -4.26 -12.19 -17.16
CA VAL A 154 -5.57 -12.48 -16.59
C VAL A 154 -5.59 -12.14 -15.10
N ALA A 155 -6.41 -11.18 -14.69
CA ALA A 155 -6.45 -10.67 -13.30
C ALA A 155 -6.74 -11.78 -12.28
N ARG A 156 -7.64 -12.73 -12.61
CA ARG A 156 -7.96 -13.85 -11.73
C ARG A 156 -6.74 -14.71 -11.41
N ASP A 157 -5.93 -15.01 -12.39
CA ASP A 157 -4.71 -15.79 -12.20
C ASP A 157 -3.74 -15.07 -11.26
N ARG A 158 -3.58 -13.75 -11.44
CA ARG A 158 -2.71 -12.92 -10.58
C ARG A 158 -3.17 -12.89 -9.13
N PHE A 159 -4.47 -12.87 -8.87
CA PHE A 159 -5.01 -12.87 -7.51
C PHE A 159 -5.10 -14.27 -6.91
N ASP A 160 -5.24 -15.32 -7.71
CA ASP A 160 -5.11 -16.72 -7.25
C ASP A 160 -3.68 -17.02 -6.78
N GLU A 161 -2.67 -16.47 -7.44
CA GLU A 161 -1.27 -16.61 -7.03
C GLU A 161 -0.98 -15.91 -5.69
N ASP A 162 -1.36 -14.65 -5.55
CA ASP A 162 -1.19 -13.87 -4.32
C ASP A 162 -2.37 -12.91 -4.12
N ALA A 163 -3.28 -13.28 -3.23
CA ALA A 163 -4.47 -12.47 -2.94
C ALA A 163 -4.13 -11.09 -2.36
N LEU A 164 -2.93 -10.86 -1.79
CA LEU A 164 -2.50 -9.54 -1.36
C LEU A 164 -2.47 -8.54 -2.51
N ARG A 165 -2.30 -8.99 -3.75
CA ARG A 165 -2.36 -8.13 -4.95
C ARG A 165 -3.67 -7.37 -5.07
N ILE A 166 -4.76 -7.87 -4.48
CA ILE A 166 -6.05 -7.16 -4.36
C ILE A 166 -5.87 -5.86 -3.55
N LEU A 167 -5.25 -5.94 -2.38
CA LEU A 167 -4.97 -4.75 -1.56
C LEU A 167 -3.90 -3.85 -2.19
N ARG A 168 -2.94 -4.43 -2.89
CA ARG A 168 -1.94 -3.67 -3.63
C ARG A 168 -2.57 -2.84 -4.74
N ALA A 169 -3.61 -3.34 -5.43
CA ALA A 169 -4.36 -2.56 -6.44
C ALA A 169 -4.97 -1.30 -5.82
N ILE A 170 -5.64 -1.43 -4.68
CA ILE A 170 -6.25 -0.30 -3.97
C ILE A 170 -5.17 0.66 -3.46
N ARG A 171 -4.08 0.14 -2.91
CA ARG A 171 -2.96 0.97 -2.47
C ARG A 171 -2.34 1.78 -3.60
N PHE A 172 -2.08 1.15 -4.75
CA PHE A 172 -1.56 1.88 -5.92
C PHE A 172 -2.56 2.91 -6.44
N ALA A 173 -3.86 2.57 -6.46
CA ALA A 173 -4.89 3.55 -6.78
C ALA A 173 -4.84 4.76 -5.83
N GLY A 174 -4.61 4.54 -4.53
CA GLY A 174 -4.44 5.60 -3.53
C GLY A 174 -3.15 6.40 -3.70
N GLN A 175 -2.03 5.75 -3.96
CA GLN A 175 -0.73 6.40 -4.11
C GLN A 175 -0.59 7.21 -5.39
N LEU A 176 -1.24 6.78 -6.47
CA LEU A 176 -1.12 7.38 -7.80
C LEU A 176 -2.34 8.23 -8.19
N GLY A 177 -3.45 8.12 -7.48
CA GLY A 177 -4.72 8.75 -7.86
C GLY A 177 -5.33 8.12 -9.12
N PHE A 178 -5.12 6.82 -9.33
CA PHE A 178 -5.56 6.08 -10.51
C PHE A 178 -6.84 5.32 -10.22
N ASP A 179 -7.58 4.98 -11.27
CA ASP A 179 -8.72 4.10 -11.19
C ASP A 179 -8.32 2.64 -11.45
N ILE A 180 -9.12 1.70 -10.95
CA ILE A 180 -8.87 0.27 -11.17
C ILE A 180 -9.63 -0.17 -12.43
N GLU A 181 -8.92 -0.84 -13.34
CA GLU A 181 -9.48 -1.35 -14.58
C GLU A 181 -10.64 -2.32 -14.30
N ARG A 182 -11.64 -2.32 -15.20
CA ARG A 182 -12.92 -3.00 -15.01
C ARG A 182 -12.80 -4.51 -14.73
N ASP A 183 -12.00 -5.25 -15.50
CA ASP A 183 -11.90 -6.70 -15.35
C ASP A 183 -10.99 -7.06 -14.17
N THR A 184 -9.98 -6.25 -13.89
CA THR A 184 -9.19 -6.30 -12.65
C THR A 184 -10.11 -6.11 -11.43
N ARG A 185 -10.98 -5.11 -11.45
CA ARG A 185 -11.95 -4.83 -10.39
C ARG A 185 -12.95 -5.97 -10.18
N LYS A 186 -13.45 -6.59 -11.25
CA LYS A 186 -14.34 -7.76 -11.16
C LYS A 186 -13.63 -8.94 -10.50
N ALA A 187 -12.38 -9.21 -10.88
CA ALA A 187 -11.60 -10.28 -10.28
C ALA A 187 -11.37 -10.03 -8.78
N MET A 188 -11.10 -8.79 -8.37
CA MET A 188 -10.97 -8.40 -6.95
C MET A 188 -12.23 -8.78 -6.15
N ILE A 189 -13.41 -8.45 -6.67
CA ILE A 189 -14.70 -8.76 -6.02
C ILE A 189 -14.85 -10.27 -5.83
N ILE A 190 -14.61 -11.06 -6.89
CA ILE A 190 -14.80 -12.51 -6.88
C ILE A 190 -13.82 -13.18 -5.91
N GLN A 191 -12.59 -12.68 -5.81
CA GLN A 191 -11.50 -13.31 -5.08
C GLN A 191 -11.20 -12.65 -3.72
N ALA A 192 -11.98 -11.65 -3.31
CA ALA A 192 -11.83 -10.97 -2.02
C ALA A 192 -11.77 -11.93 -0.82
N GLN A 193 -12.49 -13.05 -0.89
CA GLN A 193 -12.51 -14.08 0.15
C GLN A 193 -11.13 -14.70 0.47
N TYR A 194 -10.20 -14.73 -0.49
CA TYR A 194 -8.85 -15.26 -0.30
C TYR A 194 -7.96 -14.36 0.57
N LEU A 195 -8.40 -13.12 0.86
CA LEU A 195 -7.72 -12.25 1.81
C LEU A 195 -7.71 -12.81 3.24
N LYS A 196 -8.59 -13.78 3.56
CA LYS A 196 -8.58 -14.51 4.83
C LYS A 196 -7.29 -15.31 5.05
N ASP A 197 -6.65 -15.73 3.95
CA ASP A 197 -5.43 -16.55 3.97
C ASP A 197 -4.15 -15.69 4.07
N ILE A 198 -4.30 -14.37 3.97
CA ILE A 198 -3.19 -13.42 4.04
C ILE A 198 -2.89 -13.03 5.49
N SER A 199 -1.63 -13.01 5.86
CA SER A 199 -1.23 -12.64 7.21
C SER A 199 -1.60 -11.18 7.55
N ALA A 200 -1.96 -10.97 8.82
CA ALA A 200 -2.38 -9.67 9.32
C ALA A 200 -1.30 -8.59 9.12
N GLU A 201 -0.03 -8.95 9.24
CA GLU A 201 1.11 -8.05 9.03
C GLU A 201 1.16 -7.53 7.59
N ARG A 202 0.94 -8.42 6.60
CA ARG A 202 0.91 -8.04 5.18
C ARG A 202 -0.27 -7.12 4.90
N ILE A 203 -1.45 -7.43 5.43
CA ILE A 203 -2.66 -6.59 5.31
C ILE A 203 -2.41 -5.22 5.95
N ARG A 204 -1.83 -5.17 7.17
CA ARG A 204 -1.48 -3.93 7.86
C ARG A 204 -0.60 -3.04 6.99
N VAL A 205 0.45 -3.60 6.38
CA VAL A 205 1.39 -2.84 5.55
C VAL A 205 0.68 -2.17 4.37
N GLU A 206 -0.18 -2.89 3.66
CA GLU A 206 -0.90 -2.34 2.51
C GLU A 206 -1.93 -1.28 2.92
N LEU A 207 -2.72 -1.54 3.98
CA LEU A 207 -3.67 -0.57 4.53
C LEU A 207 -2.98 0.70 5.03
N THR A 208 -1.87 0.56 5.74
CA THR A 208 -1.11 1.70 6.24
C THR A 208 -0.57 2.55 5.09
N LYS A 209 0.01 1.93 4.06
CA LYS A 209 0.48 2.62 2.87
C LYS A 209 -0.65 3.33 2.10
N LEU A 210 -1.84 2.75 2.09
CA LEU A 210 -3.04 3.40 1.53
C LEU A 210 -3.43 4.62 2.35
N LEU A 211 -3.54 4.49 3.67
CA LEU A 211 -3.98 5.58 4.56
C LEU A 211 -3.04 6.78 4.54
N VAL A 212 -1.72 6.57 4.44
CA VAL A 212 -0.73 7.66 4.38
C VAL A 212 -0.49 8.17 2.95
N SER A 213 -1.18 7.64 1.96
CA SER A 213 -1.10 8.10 0.57
C SER A 213 -1.83 9.43 0.34
N ASP A 214 -1.69 9.95 -0.89
CA ASP A 214 -2.34 11.20 -1.31
C ASP A 214 -3.87 11.04 -1.49
N HIS A 215 -4.35 9.80 -1.75
CA HIS A 215 -5.77 9.50 -1.96
C HIS A 215 -6.26 8.36 -1.06
N PRO A 216 -6.27 8.54 0.27
CA PRO A 216 -6.73 7.53 1.22
C PRO A 216 -8.23 7.21 1.07
N ASP A 217 -9.00 8.08 0.41
CA ASP A 217 -10.39 7.87 0.04
C ASP A 217 -10.60 6.66 -0.90
N LYS A 218 -9.54 6.13 -1.52
CA LYS A 218 -9.62 4.83 -2.23
C LYS A 218 -9.94 3.64 -1.29
N LEU A 219 -9.95 3.83 0.02
CA LEU A 219 -10.54 2.85 0.95
C LEU A 219 -12.04 2.64 0.68
N LEU A 220 -12.75 3.64 0.13
CA LEU A 220 -14.14 3.48 -0.34
C LEU A 220 -14.25 2.44 -1.45
N GLU A 221 -13.25 2.33 -2.33
CA GLU A 221 -13.21 1.29 -3.34
C GLU A 221 -13.15 -0.11 -2.71
N ALA A 222 -12.37 -0.27 -1.61
CA ALA A 222 -12.34 -1.52 -0.86
C ALA A 222 -13.71 -1.85 -0.22
N TYR A 223 -14.44 -0.84 0.24
CA TYR A 223 -15.79 -1.03 0.79
C TYR A 223 -16.80 -1.44 -0.29
N VAL A 224 -16.90 -0.68 -1.40
CA VAL A 224 -17.88 -0.97 -2.45
C VAL A 224 -17.62 -2.28 -3.19
N THR A 225 -16.39 -2.78 -3.14
CA THR A 225 -16.00 -4.10 -3.68
C THR A 225 -16.13 -5.24 -2.66
N GLY A 226 -16.56 -4.95 -1.43
CA GLY A 226 -16.75 -5.94 -0.37
C GLY A 226 -15.44 -6.46 0.26
N ILE A 227 -14.32 -5.82 -0.05
CA ILE A 227 -12.99 -6.22 0.44
C ILE A 227 -12.85 -5.92 1.93
N THR A 228 -13.38 -4.78 2.41
CA THR A 228 -13.31 -4.38 3.82
C THR A 228 -13.94 -5.40 4.77
N ALA A 229 -14.96 -6.13 4.33
CA ALA A 229 -15.58 -7.20 5.12
C ALA A 229 -14.57 -8.29 5.58
N TYR A 230 -13.49 -8.50 4.83
CA TYR A 230 -12.46 -9.50 5.13
C TYR A 230 -11.28 -8.94 5.93
N ILE A 231 -11.02 -7.63 5.84
CA ILE A 231 -9.81 -7.02 6.42
C ILE A 231 -10.09 -6.02 7.53
N LEU A 232 -11.23 -5.32 7.46
CA LEU A 232 -11.63 -4.25 8.39
C LEU A 232 -13.16 -4.17 8.52
N PRO A 233 -13.85 -5.23 8.99
CA PRO A 233 -15.32 -5.29 9.05
C PRO A 233 -15.93 -4.23 9.97
N GLU A 234 -15.15 -3.66 10.89
CA GLU A 234 -15.57 -2.55 11.72
C GLU A 234 -15.85 -1.29 10.88
N PHE A 235 -15.10 -1.10 9.80
CA PHE A 235 -15.32 -0.01 8.86
C PHE A 235 -16.66 -0.15 8.13
N ASP A 236 -17.08 -1.37 7.80
CA ASP A 236 -18.40 -1.61 7.19
C ASP A 236 -19.53 -1.14 8.12
N LYS A 237 -19.43 -1.42 9.42
CA LYS A 237 -20.39 -0.93 10.42
C LYS A 237 -20.41 0.60 10.52
N MET A 238 -19.25 1.24 10.36
CA MET A 238 -19.17 2.70 10.32
C MET A 238 -19.81 3.26 9.03
N MET A 239 -19.66 2.59 7.89
CA MET A 239 -20.28 2.97 6.63
C MET A 239 -21.81 2.82 6.65
N GLU A 240 -22.33 1.84 7.39
CA GLU A 240 -23.76 1.59 7.57
C GLU A 240 -24.42 2.52 8.61
N GLN A 241 -23.63 3.25 9.43
CA GLN A 241 -24.14 4.11 10.48
C GLN A 241 -24.39 5.53 9.97
N PRO A 242 -25.68 5.94 9.81
CA PRO A 242 -26.03 7.32 9.49
C PRO A 242 -25.77 8.26 10.67
N GLN A 243 -25.70 9.56 10.39
CA GLN A 243 -25.59 10.63 11.38
C GLN A 243 -26.63 11.72 11.06
N ASN A 244 -27.89 11.49 11.43
CA ASN A 244 -28.99 12.42 11.19
C ASN A 244 -29.02 13.52 12.25
N ASN A 245 -28.06 14.44 12.17
CA ASN A 245 -28.00 15.63 13.01
C ASN A 245 -27.45 16.82 12.22
N GLN A 246 -27.64 18.02 12.76
CA GLN A 246 -27.29 19.27 12.05
C GLN A 246 -25.79 19.48 11.82
N TYR A 247 -24.92 18.67 12.46
CA TYR A 247 -23.47 18.83 12.42
C TYR A 247 -22.79 17.91 11.39
N HIS A 248 -23.49 16.85 10.92
CA HIS A 248 -22.89 15.85 10.07
C HIS A 248 -23.63 15.69 8.72
N ARG A 249 -22.86 15.73 7.63
CA ARG A 249 -23.35 15.57 6.26
C ARG A 249 -23.17 14.14 5.73
N TYR A 250 -22.37 13.33 6.41
CA TYR A 250 -21.93 12.02 5.98
C TYR A 250 -22.28 10.97 7.03
N ASN A 251 -22.33 9.69 6.62
CA ASN A 251 -22.31 8.59 7.56
C ASN A 251 -20.96 8.55 8.31
N VAL A 252 -20.86 7.71 9.36
CA VAL A 252 -19.66 7.65 10.20
C VAL A 252 -18.42 7.26 9.40
N GLY A 253 -18.52 6.29 8.47
CA GLY A 253 -17.39 5.82 7.68
C GLY A 253 -16.85 6.89 6.72
N VAL A 254 -17.72 7.56 5.96
CA VAL A 254 -17.32 8.64 5.05
C VAL A 254 -16.74 9.83 5.84
N HIS A 255 -17.33 10.17 7.01
CA HIS A 255 -16.78 11.18 7.90
C HIS A 255 -15.34 10.84 8.32
N SER A 256 -15.09 9.60 8.69
CA SER A 256 -13.75 9.14 9.08
C SER A 256 -12.76 9.21 7.93
N ILE A 257 -13.17 8.88 6.70
CA ILE A 257 -12.30 9.06 5.51
C ILE A 257 -11.97 10.53 5.27
N GLU A 258 -12.94 11.44 5.39
CA GLU A 258 -12.68 12.86 5.26
C GLU A 258 -11.72 13.37 6.35
N ALA A 259 -11.82 12.86 7.59
CA ALA A 259 -10.85 13.15 8.63
C ALA A 259 -9.43 12.66 8.25
N VAL A 260 -9.31 11.44 7.72
CA VAL A 260 -8.04 10.87 7.23
C VAL A 260 -7.43 11.74 6.13
N LYS A 261 -8.20 12.20 5.17
CA LYS A 261 -7.72 13.07 4.07
C LYS A 261 -7.14 14.40 4.56
N ASN A 262 -7.75 14.96 5.61
CA ASN A 262 -7.44 16.30 6.09
C ASN A 262 -6.42 16.37 7.22
N ILE A 263 -5.92 15.22 7.69
CA ILE A 263 -4.87 15.17 8.70
C ILE A 263 -3.50 14.86 8.06
N ARG A 264 -2.40 15.26 8.72
CA ARG A 264 -1.05 14.96 8.22
C ARG A 264 -0.87 13.48 7.93
N ALA A 265 -0.07 13.18 6.90
CA ALA A 265 0.22 11.81 6.42
C ALA A 265 1.23 11.10 7.35
N ASP A 266 0.85 10.90 8.60
CA ASP A 266 1.57 10.17 9.64
C ASP A 266 0.79 8.91 10.00
N VAL A 267 1.48 7.80 10.23
CA VAL A 267 0.83 6.49 10.47
C VAL A 267 -0.13 6.56 11.66
N THR A 268 0.34 7.06 12.80
CA THR A 268 -0.47 7.14 14.02
C THR A 268 -1.68 8.05 13.83
N MET A 269 -1.47 9.22 13.22
CA MET A 269 -2.53 10.20 12.99
C MET A 269 -3.60 9.69 12.02
N ARG A 270 -3.18 9.05 10.91
CA ARG A 270 -4.11 8.52 9.89
C ARG A 270 -4.94 7.36 10.42
N TRP A 271 -4.33 6.45 11.20
CA TRP A 271 -5.07 5.37 11.86
C TRP A 271 -6.00 5.90 12.95
N ALA A 272 -5.56 6.89 13.76
CA ALA A 272 -6.43 7.52 14.74
C ALA A 272 -7.62 8.22 14.07
N ALA A 273 -7.40 8.94 12.98
CA ALA A 273 -8.48 9.58 12.21
C ALA A 273 -9.45 8.56 11.61
N LEU A 274 -8.98 7.40 11.13
CA LEU A 274 -9.86 6.34 10.64
C LEU A 274 -10.73 5.75 11.76
N LEU A 275 -10.17 5.57 12.94
CA LEU A 275 -10.81 4.84 14.05
C LEU A 275 -11.46 5.75 15.10
N HIS A 276 -11.37 7.10 15.00
CA HIS A 276 -11.83 7.99 16.07
C HIS A 276 -13.31 7.79 16.43
N ASP A 277 -14.13 7.53 15.44
CA ASP A 277 -15.58 7.35 15.56
C ASP A 277 -16.04 5.89 15.55
N ILE A 278 -15.13 4.93 15.66
CA ILE A 278 -15.43 3.49 15.61
C ILE A 278 -16.45 3.05 16.68
N GLY A 279 -16.57 3.81 17.78
CA GLY A 279 -17.53 3.55 18.84
C GLY A 279 -18.97 3.99 18.54
N LYS A 280 -19.18 4.85 17.54
CA LYS A 280 -20.52 5.40 17.23
C LYS A 280 -21.56 4.34 16.91
N PRO A 281 -21.31 3.31 16.09
CA PRO A 281 -22.33 2.30 15.82
C PRO A 281 -22.83 1.57 17.07
N SER A 282 -21.98 1.40 18.09
CA SER A 282 -22.34 0.72 19.35
C SER A 282 -23.01 1.60 20.40
N THR A 283 -22.96 2.92 20.24
CA THR A 283 -23.53 3.90 21.19
C THR A 283 -24.69 4.71 20.56
N HIS A 284 -25.14 4.32 19.41
CA HIS A 284 -26.20 4.99 18.67
C HIS A 284 -27.52 4.98 19.43
N THR A 285 -28.12 6.14 19.60
CA THR A 285 -29.48 6.33 20.13
C THR A 285 -30.20 7.39 19.31
N VAL A 286 -31.51 7.36 19.31
CA VAL A 286 -32.35 8.34 18.59
C VAL A 286 -33.27 9.00 19.61
N ASP A 287 -33.35 10.33 19.61
CA ASP A 287 -34.29 11.07 20.45
C ASP A 287 -35.71 11.13 19.87
N GLU A 288 -36.64 11.74 20.62
CA GLU A 288 -38.03 11.90 20.20
C GLU A 288 -38.24 12.73 18.92
N ASN A 289 -37.23 13.51 18.52
CA ASN A 289 -37.23 14.33 17.31
C ASN A 289 -36.58 13.61 16.10
N GLY A 290 -36.13 12.36 16.28
CA GLY A 290 -35.44 11.61 15.25
C GLY A 290 -33.96 11.99 15.05
N THR A 291 -33.36 12.69 16.04
CA THR A 291 -31.95 13.09 16.00
C THR A 291 -31.07 11.96 16.53
N ASP A 292 -30.00 11.65 15.81
CA ASP A 292 -29.02 10.65 16.22
C ASP A 292 -28.07 11.22 17.29
N HIS A 293 -27.84 10.44 18.35
CA HIS A 293 -26.90 10.70 19.43
C HIS A 293 -25.91 9.55 19.60
N PHE A 294 -24.68 9.86 20.02
CA PHE A 294 -23.58 8.90 20.16
C PHE A 294 -22.81 9.16 21.47
N TYR A 295 -23.52 9.12 22.60
CA TYR A 295 -22.93 9.44 23.90
C TYR A 295 -21.80 8.46 24.25
N ASP A 296 -20.67 9.01 24.75
CA ASP A 296 -19.49 8.27 25.17
C ASP A 296 -18.87 7.36 24.11
N HIS A 297 -19.14 7.65 22.79
CA HIS A 297 -18.57 6.88 21.67
C HIS A 297 -17.03 6.85 21.73
N GLN A 298 -16.38 7.91 22.19
CA GLN A 298 -14.92 7.97 22.34
C GLN A 298 -14.41 7.00 23.42
N ILE A 299 -15.23 6.70 24.46
CA ILE A 299 -14.90 5.70 25.47
C ILE A 299 -15.11 4.29 24.92
N ALA A 300 -16.27 4.06 24.29
CA ALA A 300 -16.61 2.78 23.66
C ALA A 300 -15.66 2.46 22.49
N GLY A 301 -15.14 3.48 21.81
CA GLY A 301 -14.23 3.36 20.68
C GLY A 301 -12.85 2.81 21.05
N VAL A 302 -12.33 3.10 22.25
CA VAL A 302 -10.98 2.65 22.65
C VAL A 302 -10.79 1.15 22.58
N PRO A 303 -11.61 0.30 23.21
CA PRO A 303 -11.44 -1.15 23.13
C PRO A 303 -11.63 -1.69 21.70
N LEU A 304 -12.49 -1.07 20.91
CA LEU A 304 -12.70 -1.45 19.51
C LEU A 304 -11.48 -1.12 18.65
N ALA A 305 -10.93 0.07 18.78
CA ALA A 305 -9.70 0.47 18.10
C ALA A 305 -8.52 -0.42 18.52
N GLU A 306 -8.36 -0.70 19.80
CA GLU A 306 -7.33 -1.60 20.32
C GLU A 306 -7.46 -3.01 19.71
N ALA A 307 -8.67 -3.55 19.64
CA ALA A 307 -8.93 -4.87 19.05
C ALA A 307 -8.54 -4.92 17.56
N VAL A 308 -8.89 -3.89 16.78
CA VAL A 308 -8.50 -3.77 15.36
C VAL A 308 -6.98 -3.75 15.22
N LEU A 309 -6.29 -2.89 15.97
CA LEU A 309 -4.85 -2.71 15.86
C LEU A 309 -4.08 -3.96 16.32
N ARG A 310 -4.54 -4.65 17.38
CA ARG A 310 -3.95 -5.92 17.81
C ARG A 310 -4.15 -7.01 16.79
N ARG A 311 -5.35 -7.14 16.19
CA ARG A 311 -5.64 -8.08 15.12
C ARG A 311 -4.73 -7.84 13.92
N LEU A 312 -4.47 -6.60 13.57
CA LEU A 312 -3.55 -6.19 12.48
C LEU A 312 -2.07 -6.24 12.91
N LYS A 313 -1.75 -6.70 14.12
CA LYS A 313 -0.37 -6.87 14.61
C LYS A 313 0.46 -5.57 14.63
N PHE A 314 -0.15 -4.46 15.03
CA PHE A 314 0.60 -3.25 15.35
C PHE A 314 1.45 -3.43 16.61
N ASP A 315 2.52 -2.65 16.71
CA ASP A 315 3.33 -2.57 17.92
C ASP A 315 2.58 -1.84 19.06
N ASN A 316 2.96 -2.14 20.31
CA ASN A 316 2.28 -1.62 21.48
C ASN A 316 2.33 -0.09 21.61
N ASN A 317 3.38 0.57 21.11
CA ASN A 317 3.50 2.02 21.17
C ASN A 317 2.48 2.68 20.23
N THR A 318 2.42 2.20 18.97
CA THR A 318 1.42 2.67 18.01
C THR A 318 0.00 2.45 18.52
N ILE A 319 -0.30 1.26 19.06
CA ILE A 319 -1.63 0.97 19.67
C ILE A 319 -1.95 1.96 20.77
N LYS A 320 -1.03 2.17 21.71
CA LYS A 320 -1.21 3.10 22.83
C LYS A 320 -1.50 4.52 22.36
N ASP A 321 -0.74 5.00 21.36
CA ASP A 321 -0.87 6.38 20.88
C ASP A 321 -2.16 6.58 20.06
N VAL A 322 -2.53 5.64 19.19
CA VAL A 322 -3.81 5.68 18.49
C VAL A 322 -4.98 5.65 19.47
N CYS A 323 -4.97 4.74 20.45
CA CYS A 323 -6.04 4.64 21.46
C CYS A 323 -6.19 5.92 22.31
N LYS A 324 -5.08 6.59 22.63
CA LYS A 324 -5.12 7.91 23.28
C LYS A 324 -5.85 8.94 22.41
N LEU A 325 -5.50 9.01 21.13
CA LEU A 325 -6.13 9.95 20.20
C LEU A 325 -7.62 9.65 20.03
N VAL A 326 -8.00 8.38 19.91
CA VAL A 326 -9.42 7.96 19.88
C VAL A 326 -10.15 8.37 21.16
N ARG A 327 -9.52 8.21 22.32
CA ARG A 327 -10.12 8.57 23.61
C ARG A 327 -10.40 10.07 23.76
N TRP A 328 -9.56 10.91 23.16
CA TRP A 328 -9.55 12.34 23.42
C TRP A 328 -9.96 13.20 22.22
N HIS A 329 -10.33 12.60 21.08
CA HIS A 329 -10.63 13.35 19.85
C HIS A 329 -11.81 14.32 19.97
N ASP A 330 -12.78 14.00 20.82
CA ASP A 330 -14.00 14.80 21.08
C ASP A 330 -13.82 15.86 22.20
N PHE A 331 -12.55 16.11 22.55
CA PHE A 331 -12.25 17.05 23.64
C PHE A 331 -12.54 18.49 23.26
N GLY A 332 -13.42 19.14 24.06
CA GLY A 332 -13.71 20.56 23.92
C GLY A 332 -14.68 20.92 22.80
N MET A 333 -15.31 19.97 22.15
CA MET A 333 -16.40 20.22 21.21
C MET A 333 -17.55 20.94 21.93
N GLY A 334 -17.89 22.15 21.46
CA GLY A 334 -19.01 22.96 22.00
C GLY A 334 -18.70 23.85 23.21
N CYS A 335 -17.47 23.85 23.76
CA CYS A 335 -17.09 24.79 24.85
C CYS A 335 -15.58 25.12 24.78
N VAL A 336 -15.24 26.30 25.35
CA VAL A 336 -13.83 26.68 25.56
C VAL A 336 -13.31 25.95 26.82
N PRO A 337 -12.35 25.01 26.66
CA PRO A 337 -11.88 24.24 27.81
C PRO A 337 -11.12 25.14 28.81
N LYS A 338 -11.27 24.84 30.12
CA LYS A 338 -10.48 25.51 31.17
C LYS A 338 -9.00 25.19 31.05
N LYS A 339 -8.10 26.12 31.40
CA LYS A 339 -6.63 25.94 31.31
C LYS A 339 -6.13 24.63 31.99
N ASN A 340 -6.72 24.24 33.12
CA ASN A 340 -6.34 22.99 33.82
C ASN A 340 -6.75 21.73 32.99
N THR A 341 -7.87 21.81 32.31
CA THR A 341 -8.34 20.72 31.45
C THR A 341 -7.43 20.56 30.21
N ILE A 342 -7.00 21.68 29.64
CA ILE A 342 -6.00 21.70 28.54
C ILE A 342 -4.65 21.13 29.02
N ARG A 343 -4.18 21.51 30.21
CA ARG A 343 -2.94 20.97 30.79
C ARG A 343 -3.00 19.45 31.00
N LYS A 344 -4.14 18.95 31.49
CA LYS A 344 -4.36 17.51 31.66
C LYS A 344 -4.31 16.80 30.31
N LEU A 345 -4.99 17.31 29.30
CA LEU A 345 -4.98 16.78 27.95
C LEU A 345 -3.56 16.72 27.36
N LEU A 346 -2.81 17.83 27.46
CA LEU A 346 -1.41 17.89 27.01
C LEU A 346 -0.51 16.89 27.73
N GLY A 347 -0.77 16.65 29.02
CA GLY A 347 -0.04 15.66 29.81
C GLY A 347 -0.33 14.23 29.40
N GLU A 348 -1.57 13.93 28.99
CA GLU A 348 -2.00 12.58 28.62
C GLU A 348 -1.75 12.24 27.13
N VAL A 349 -2.03 13.18 26.24
CA VAL A 349 -1.89 12.96 24.80
C VAL A 349 -0.46 13.17 24.31
N GLY A 350 0.24 14.13 24.92
CA GLY A 350 1.59 14.51 24.50
C GLY A 350 1.61 15.67 23.50
N LYS A 351 2.70 16.44 23.49
CA LYS A 351 2.84 17.64 22.65
C LYS A 351 2.91 17.35 21.15
N ASP A 352 3.39 16.16 20.79
CA ASP A 352 3.69 15.80 19.39
C ASP A 352 2.42 15.61 18.52
N PHE A 353 1.25 15.45 19.18
CA PHE A 353 -0.03 15.27 18.49
C PHE A 353 -0.84 16.56 18.34
N PHE A 354 -0.38 17.68 18.91
CA PHE A 354 -1.02 18.98 18.70
C PHE A 354 -0.30 19.74 17.58
N PRO A 355 -1.05 20.30 16.60
CA PRO A 355 -0.47 21.26 15.68
C PRO A 355 -0.07 22.53 16.47
N TYR A 356 1.09 23.10 16.13
CA TYR A 356 1.54 24.39 16.63
C TYR A 356 0.74 25.51 15.99
#